data_26bf4bbad14319f88074013fda2cbc47
#
_entry.id   26bf4bbad14319f88074013fda2cbc47
#
_cell.length_a   1.000
_cell.length_b   1.000
_cell.length_c   1.000
_cell.angle_alpha   90.00
_cell.angle_beta   90.00
_cell.angle_gamma   90.00
#
_symmetry.space_group_name_H-M   'P 1'
#
loop_
_entity.id
_entity.type
_entity.pdbx_description
1 polymer ?
#
loop_
_entity_poly.entity_id
_entity_poly.type
_entity_poly.pdbx_seq_one_letter_code
_entity_poly.pdbx_strand_id
1 'polypeptide(L)'
;MRILDFPILVCLLSASPASPLISQALPVGVEHVQTLDGIEEYRLSSNGLGILLMPNEGLPVATVMVTYKVGSRNEVTGTTGATHILEHMMFKGTEKFNSAKGFDYSSQMERIGARANATTWFDRTNYYATMPSEYVSMAIELEADRMRGLLIREEDLASEMTVVSNEYERGENSPVRTLIKELFATAYMAHPYSHPTIGWRSDIESTSVEELR
;
A
#
# COMPACT_ATOMS: atom_id res chain seq x y z
N MET A 1 -37.19 38.01 -26.55
CA MET A 1 -36.10 37.22 -26.01
C MET A 1 -36.57 35.76 -26.06
N ARG A 2 -36.16 35.04 -27.14
CA ARG A 2 -36.58 33.66 -27.38
C ARG A 2 -35.54 32.73 -26.73
N ILE A 3 -36.02 31.90 -25.82
CA ILE A 3 -35.22 30.83 -25.21
C ILE A 3 -35.13 29.71 -26.25
N LEU A 4 -33.94 29.37 -26.66
CA LEU A 4 -33.65 28.27 -27.54
C LEU A 4 -33.63 26.96 -26.70
N ASP A 5 -34.64 26.12 -26.90
CA ASP A 5 -34.67 24.74 -26.40
C ASP A 5 -33.64 23.89 -27.14
N PHE A 6 -32.61 23.45 -26.44
CA PHE A 6 -31.70 22.40 -26.91
C PHE A 6 -32.27 21.03 -26.49
N PRO A 7 -32.51 20.10 -27.41
CA PRO A 7 -32.90 18.76 -27.04
C PRO A 7 -31.69 18.02 -26.43
N ILE A 8 -31.82 17.59 -25.18
CA ILE A 8 -30.89 16.68 -24.52
C ILE A 8 -31.01 15.33 -25.19
N LEU A 9 -29.99 14.95 -25.97
CA LEU A 9 -29.88 13.59 -26.53
C LEU A 9 -29.45 12.66 -25.38
N VAL A 10 -30.41 11.98 -24.76
CA VAL A 10 -30.13 10.89 -23.81
C VAL A 10 -29.69 9.67 -24.61
N CYS A 11 -28.39 9.46 -24.69
CA CYS A 11 -27.83 8.20 -25.17
C CYS A 11 -28.07 7.13 -24.09
N LEU A 12 -29.13 6.34 -24.23
CA LEU A 12 -29.30 5.10 -23.48
C LEU A 12 -28.25 4.10 -23.95
N LEU A 13 -27.08 4.11 -23.32
CA LEU A 13 -26.15 2.99 -23.36
C LEU A 13 -26.86 1.83 -22.66
N SER A 14 -27.32 0.85 -23.39
CA SER A 14 -27.76 -0.42 -22.86
C SER A 14 -26.53 -1.12 -22.24
N ALA A 15 -26.33 -0.91 -20.96
CA ALA A 15 -25.41 -1.74 -20.19
C ALA A 15 -26.00 -3.15 -20.19
N SER A 16 -25.41 -4.04 -20.98
CA SER A 16 -25.64 -5.46 -20.77
C SER A 16 -25.23 -5.80 -19.37
N PRO A 17 -26.07 -6.48 -18.57
CA PRO A 17 -25.65 -6.89 -17.24
C PRO A 17 -24.47 -7.83 -17.43
N ALA A 18 -23.30 -7.43 -16.90
CA ALA A 18 -22.16 -8.32 -16.77
C ALA A 18 -22.65 -9.53 -15.96
N SER A 19 -22.62 -10.71 -16.55
CA SER A 19 -22.98 -11.94 -15.86
C SER A 19 -22.05 -12.06 -14.63
N PRO A 20 -22.58 -12.35 -13.43
CA PRO A 20 -21.73 -12.53 -12.27
C PRO A 20 -20.78 -13.70 -12.56
N LEU A 21 -19.48 -13.42 -12.49
CA LEU A 21 -18.40 -14.37 -12.82
C LEU A 21 -18.32 -15.58 -11.89
N ILE A 22 -19.08 -15.60 -10.79
CA ILE A 22 -19.00 -16.68 -9.81
C ILE A 22 -20.38 -17.19 -9.44
N SER A 23 -20.84 -18.26 -10.13
CA SER A 23 -21.94 -19.13 -9.71
C SER A 23 -21.50 -20.15 -8.61
N GLN A 24 -20.29 -20.06 -8.07
CA GLN A 24 -19.85 -20.95 -7.00
C GLN A 24 -20.22 -20.35 -5.64
N ALA A 25 -20.67 -21.22 -4.71
CA ALA A 25 -20.91 -20.81 -3.34
C ALA A 25 -19.64 -20.19 -2.76
N LEU A 26 -19.77 -19.01 -2.13
CA LEU A 26 -18.64 -18.35 -1.48
C LEU A 26 -18.05 -19.23 -0.38
N PRO A 27 -16.74 -19.17 -0.16
CA PRO A 27 -16.12 -19.85 0.99
C PRO A 27 -16.77 -19.41 2.30
N VAL A 28 -16.81 -20.34 3.27
CA VAL A 28 -17.36 -20.05 4.60
C VAL A 28 -16.58 -18.88 5.23
N GLY A 29 -17.31 -17.88 5.73
CA GLY A 29 -16.73 -16.69 6.33
C GLY A 29 -16.36 -15.59 5.33
N VAL A 30 -16.72 -15.72 4.06
CA VAL A 30 -16.60 -14.66 3.06
C VAL A 30 -18.00 -14.14 2.70
N GLU A 31 -18.21 -12.85 2.82
CA GLU A 31 -19.46 -12.17 2.47
C GLU A 31 -19.25 -11.31 1.24
N HIS A 32 -20.12 -11.39 0.25
CA HIS A 32 -20.17 -10.44 -0.86
C HIS A 32 -20.88 -9.18 -0.37
N VAL A 33 -20.23 -8.03 -0.53
CA VAL A 33 -20.75 -6.73 -0.08
C VAL A 33 -21.49 -6.03 -1.22
N GLN A 34 -20.80 -5.85 -2.35
CA GLN A 34 -21.35 -5.19 -3.53
C GLN A 34 -20.52 -5.46 -4.77
N THR A 35 -21.11 -5.16 -5.93
CA THR A 35 -20.41 -5.08 -7.21
C THR A 35 -20.62 -3.69 -7.80
N LEU A 36 -19.55 -3.01 -8.18
CA LEU A 36 -19.57 -1.69 -8.79
C LEU A 36 -18.61 -1.64 -9.98
N ASP A 37 -19.14 -1.36 -11.16
CA ASP A 37 -18.36 -1.23 -12.42
C ASP A 37 -17.37 -2.38 -12.68
N GLY A 38 -17.79 -3.62 -12.37
CA GLY A 38 -16.97 -4.82 -12.56
C GLY A 38 -15.95 -5.08 -11.43
N ILE A 39 -15.95 -4.26 -10.40
CA ILE A 39 -15.20 -4.50 -9.15
C ILE A 39 -16.13 -5.18 -8.16
N GLU A 40 -15.72 -6.31 -7.64
CA GLU A 40 -16.44 -7.04 -6.60
C GLU A 40 -15.82 -6.80 -5.24
N GLU A 41 -16.62 -6.39 -4.27
CA GLU A 41 -16.20 -6.19 -2.88
C GLU A 41 -16.67 -7.35 -2.02
N TYR A 42 -15.73 -7.94 -1.29
CA TYR A 42 -15.98 -8.97 -0.30
C TYR A 42 -15.44 -8.56 1.06
N ARG A 43 -15.94 -9.24 2.10
CA ARG A 43 -15.48 -9.06 3.48
C ARG A 43 -15.27 -10.40 4.17
N LEU A 44 -14.15 -10.52 4.90
CA LEU A 44 -13.95 -11.67 5.78
C LEU A 44 -14.66 -11.41 7.11
N SER A 45 -15.60 -12.30 7.48
CA SER A 45 -16.38 -12.18 8.72
C SER A 45 -15.52 -12.34 9.98
N SER A 46 -14.36 -13.02 9.86
CA SER A 46 -13.48 -13.30 11.01
C SER A 46 -12.73 -12.07 11.53
N ASN A 47 -12.41 -11.11 10.69
CA ASN A 47 -11.58 -9.94 11.05
C ASN A 47 -11.97 -8.65 10.33
N GLY A 48 -13.00 -8.68 9.49
CA GLY A 48 -13.48 -7.52 8.75
C GLY A 48 -12.61 -7.07 7.57
N LEU A 49 -11.62 -7.89 7.16
CA LEU A 49 -10.77 -7.56 6.00
C LEU A 49 -11.63 -7.37 4.75
N GLY A 50 -11.53 -6.19 4.13
CA GLY A 50 -12.12 -5.90 2.82
C GLY A 50 -11.25 -6.47 1.71
N ILE A 51 -11.87 -7.12 0.73
CA ILE A 51 -11.21 -7.68 -0.45
C ILE A 51 -11.90 -7.09 -1.67
N LEU A 52 -11.12 -6.50 -2.56
CA LEU A 52 -11.59 -6.00 -3.85
C LEU A 52 -11.03 -6.88 -4.96
N LEU A 53 -11.91 -7.42 -5.81
CA LEU A 53 -11.54 -8.18 -7.00
C LEU A 53 -11.95 -7.41 -8.24
N MET A 54 -10.99 -7.21 -9.15
CA MET A 54 -11.23 -6.60 -10.46
C MET A 54 -10.72 -7.58 -11.53
N PRO A 55 -11.56 -8.52 -11.98
CA PRO A 55 -11.19 -9.50 -13.01
C PRO A 55 -10.87 -8.81 -14.34
N ASN A 56 -9.79 -9.24 -15.00
CA ASN A 56 -9.42 -8.82 -16.34
C ASN A 56 -8.85 -10.02 -17.10
N GLU A 57 -9.55 -10.47 -18.12
CA GLU A 57 -9.17 -11.66 -18.89
C GLU A 57 -8.17 -11.38 -20.02
N GLY A 58 -7.71 -10.13 -20.16
CA GLY A 58 -6.89 -9.71 -21.30
C GLY A 58 -5.48 -10.31 -21.33
N LEU A 59 -4.86 -10.52 -20.17
CA LEU A 59 -3.49 -11.02 -20.05
C LEU A 59 -3.35 -11.95 -18.83
N PRO A 60 -2.44 -12.94 -18.85
CA PRO A 60 -2.21 -13.84 -17.73
C PRO A 60 -1.31 -13.18 -16.66
N VAL A 61 -1.67 -11.98 -16.26
CA VAL A 61 -0.98 -11.19 -15.21
C VAL A 61 -1.97 -10.78 -14.14
N ALA A 62 -1.50 -10.70 -12.90
CA ALA A 62 -2.29 -10.20 -11.79
C ALA A 62 -1.47 -9.20 -10.96
N THR A 63 -2.18 -8.28 -10.32
CA THR A 63 -1.61 -7.39 -9.29
C THR A 63 -2.27 -7.69 -7.96
N VAL A 64 -1.48 -8.03 -6.98
CA VAL A 64 -1.90 -8.11 -5.57
C VAL A 64 -1.49 -6.81 -4.89
N MET A 65 -2.43 -6.16 -4.21
CA MET A 65 -2.16 -4.96 -3.42
C MET A 65 -2.75 -5.11 -2.03
N VAL A 66 -1.93 -4.89 -1.01
CA VAL A 66 -2.36 -4.78 0.39
C VAL A 66 -2.28 -3.33 0.82
N THR A 67 -3.38 -2.80 1.33
CA THR A 67 -3.48 -1.42 1.82
C THR A 67 -3.70 -1.42 3.32
N TYR A 68 -2.74 -0.86 4.05
CA TYR A 68 -2.89 -0.52 5.45
C TYR A 68 -3.44 0.90 5.55
N LYS A 69 -4.54 1.09 6.30
CA LYS A 69 -5.13 2.42 6.56
C LYS A 69 -4.38 3.15 7.67
N VAL A 70 -3.06 3.10 7.57
CA VAL A 70 -2.08 3.73 8.46
C VAL A 70 -1.06 4.45 7.59
N GLY A 71 -0.75 5.68 7.92
CA GLY A 71 0.23 6.51 7.24
C GLY A 71 0.75 7.59 8.17
N SER A 72 1.47 8.56 7.65
CA SER A 72 2.15 9.55 8.50
C SER A 72 1.20 10.37 9.39
N ARG A 73 -0.08 10.51 9.06
CA ARG A 73 -1.04 11.19 9.94
C ARG A 73 -1.25 10.48 11.29
N ASN A 74 -0.88 9.21 11.39
CA ASN A 74 -1.03 8.42 12.63
C ASN A 74 0.18 8.58 13.55
N GLU A 75 1.22 9.26 13.09
CA GLU A 75 2.45 9.53 13.83
C GLU A 75 2.28 10.72 14.77
N VAL A 76 3.12 10.78 15.80
CA VAL A 76 3.19 11.91 16.73
C VAL A 76 4.57 12.58 16.65
N THR A 77 4.66 13.81 17.13
CA THR A 77 5.93 14.52 17.22
C THR A 77 6.94 13.71 18.04
N GLY A 78 8.13 13.54 17.51
CA GLY A 78 9.19 12.70 18.07
C GLY A 78 9.32 11.33 17.39
N THR A 79 8.29 10.89 16.61
CA THR A 79 8.31 9.62 15.88
C THR A 79 7.87 9.78 14.44
N THR A 80 7.97 10.99 13.89
CA THR A 80 7.59 11.23 12.49
C THR A 80 8.53 10.48 11.54
N GLY A 81 7.96 9.87 10.49
CA GLY A 81 8.69 9.00 9.56
C GLY A 81 8.67 7.52 9.94
N ALA A 82 8.19 7.14 11.13
CA ALA A 82 8.15 5.76 11.58
C ALA A 82 7.37 4.85 10.62
N THR A 83 6.25 5.33 10.06
CA THR A 83 5.46 4.57 9.10
C THR A 83 6.21 4.30 7.79
N HIS A 84 6.99 5.28 7.32
CA HIS A 84 7.81 5.12 6.13
C HIS A 84 9.01 4.18 6.39
N ILE A 85 9.65 4.31 7.54
CA ILE A 85 10.72 3.39 7.96
C ILE A 85 10.18 1.97 8.08
N LEU A 86 8.97 1.79 8.65
CA LEU A 86 8.32 0.48 8.74
C LEU A 86 8.01 -0.08 7.34
N GLU A 87 7.66 0.76 6.37
CA GLU A 87 7.52 0.34 4.96
C GLU A 87 8.79 -0.35 4.46
N HIS A 88 9.96 0.24 4.66
CA HIS A 88 11.26 -0.36 4.31
C HIS A 88 11.51 -1.66 5.06
N MET A 89 11.23 -1.68 6.37
CA MET A 89 11.44 -2.86 7.22
C MET A 89 10.59 -4.05 6.77
N MET A 90 9.41 -3.83 6.16
CA MET A 90 8.54 -4.89 5.65
C MET A 90 9.20 -5.75 4.55
N PHE A 91 10.30 -5.32 3.96
CA PHE A 91 11.08 -6.08 2.98
C PHE A 91 12.22 -6.90 3.61
N LYS A 92 12.52 -6.73 4.90
CA LYS A 92 13.65 -7.41 5.57
C LYS A 92 13.37 -8.85 5.97
N GLY A 93 12.10 -9.21 6.11
CA GLY A 93 11.67 -10.60 6.23
C GLY A 93 11.06 -10.99 7.56
N THR A 94 10.74 -12.26 7.63
CA THR A 94 10.07 -12.95 8.73
C THR A 94 10.91 -14.16 9.16
N GLU A 95 10.45 -14.88 10.18
CA GLU A 95 11.05 -16.18 10.50
C GLU A 95 10.99 -17.18 9.33
N LYS A 96 9.93 -17.11 8.52
CA LYS A 96 9.73 -18.01 7.39
C LYS A 96 10.46 -17.53 6.14
N PHE A 97 10.35 -16.26 5.80
CA PHE A 97 10.90 -15.66 4.58
C PHE A 97 11.96 -14.60 4.92
N ASN A 98 13.22 -14.97 4.92
CA ASN A 98 14.31 -14.03 5.15
C ASN A 98 15.57 -14.39 4.35
N SER A 99 16.45 -13.41 4.17
CA SER A 99 17.66 -13.51 3.37
C SER A 99 18.67 -14.53 3.93
N ALA A 100 18.74 -14.71 5.24
CA ALA A 100 19.62 -15.71 5.86
C ALA A 100 19.24 -17.14 5.48
N LYS A 101 18.00 -17.38 5.10
CA LYS A 101 17.50 -18.65 4.59
C LYS A 101 17.54 -18.73 3.05
N GLY A 102 18.02 -17.66 2.36
CA GLY A 102 18.01 -17.58 0.90
C GLY A 102 16.59 -17.50 0.31
N PHE A 103 15.61 -17.05 1.07
CA PHE A 103 14.20 -17.10 0.73
C PHE A 103 13.46 -15.85 1.23
N ASP A 104 13.98 -14.67 0.88
CA ASP A 104 13.36 -13.38 1.21
C ASP A 104 12.32 -12.96 0.16
N TYR A 105 11.51 -11.95 0.53
CA TYR A 105 10.44 -11.42 -0.32
C TYR A 105 10.96 -10.98 -1.70
N SER A 106 12.02 -10.20 -1.74
CA SER A 106 12.55 -9.63 -2.98
C SER A 106 13.07 -10.73 -3.92
N SER A 107 13.87 -11.67 -3.41
CA SER A 107 14.38 -12.78 -4.19
C SER A 107 13.28 -13.69 -4.75
N GLN A 108 12.18 -13.87 -3.98
CA GLN A 108 11.05 -14.65 -4.48
C GLN A 108 10.31 -13.91 -5.60
N MET A 109 10.11 -12.58 -5.48
CA MET A 109 9.48 -11.77 -6.52
C MET A 109 10.33 -11.72 -7.79
N GLU A 110 11.64 -11.53 -7.68
CA GLU A 110 12.57 -11.54 -8.82
C GLU A 110 12.54 -12.87 -9.55
N ARG A 111 12.56 -13.99 -8.83
CA ARG A 111 12.56 -15.34 -9.40
C ARG A 111 11.39 -15.61 -10.34
N ILE A 112 10.22 -15.00 -10.08
CA ILE A 112 9.01 -15.15 -10.89
C ILE A 112 8.80 -14.00 -11.88
N GLY A 113 9.77 -13.08 -11.98
CA GLY A 113 9.69 -11.92 -12.85
C GLY A 113 8.64 -10.88 -12.40
N ALA A 114 8.26 -10.88 -11.13
CA ALA A 114 7.33 -9.91 -10.58
C ALA A 114 7.99 -8.54 -10.40
N ARG A 115 7.15 -7.50 -10.47
CA ARG A 115 7.50 -6.13 -10.10
C ARG A 115 6.76 -5.78 -8.82
N ALA A 116 7.49 -5.59 -7.74
CA ALA A 116 6.95 -5.24 -6.44
C ALA A 116 7.46 -3.86 -6.00
N ASN A 117 6.61 -3.14 -5.27
CA ASN A 117 6.98 -1.88 -4.64
C ASN A 117 6.02 -1.59 -3.47
N ALA A 118 6.32 -0.52 -2.75
CA ALA A 118 5.45 0.02 -1.71
C ALA A 118 5.37 1.55 -1.80
N THR A 119 4.41 2.14 -1.12
CA THR A 119 4.28 3.59 -1.00
C THR A 119 3.63 3.93 0.33
N THR A 120 4.20 4.86 1.06
CA THR A 120 3.60 5.48 2.23
C THR A 120 3.09 6.88 1.90
N TRP A 121 1.90 7.21 2.39
CA TRP A 121 1.29 8.54 2.29
C TRP A 121 0.71 8.94 3.64
N PHE A 122 0.01 10.06 3.70
CA PHE A 122 -0.58 10.54 4.95
C PHE A 122 -1.55 9.54 5.59
N ASP A 123 -2.41 8.90 4.81
CA ASP A 123 -3.53 8.08 5.29
C ASP A 123 -3.35 6.58 5.10
N ARG A 124 -2.32 6.15 4.38
CA ARG A 124 -2.15 4.77 3.96
C ARG A 124 -0.71 4.37 3.70
N THR A 125 -0.46 3.07 3.81
CA THR A 125 0.72 2.41 3.27
C THR A 125 0.27 1.26 2.39
N ASN A 126 0.73 1.23 1.13
CA ASN A 126 0.41 0.19 0.17
C ASN A 126 1.64 -0.64 -0.14
N TYR A 127 1.44 -1.95 -0.24
CA TYR A 127 2.40 -2.90 -0.81
C TYR A 127 1.74 -3.56 -2.00
N TYR A 128 2.41 -3.59 -3.14
CA TYR A 128 1.84 -4.18 -4.34
C TYR A 128 2.90 -4.93 -5.16
N ALA A 129 2.44 -6.00 -5.79
CA ALA A 129 3.26 -6.79 -6.70
C ALA A 129 2.44 -7.18 -7.93
N THR A 130 3.01 -6.98 -9.12
CA THR A 130 2.46 -7.44 -10.40
C THR A 130 3.28 -8.61 -10.89
N MET A 131 2.61 -9.74 -11.19
CA MET A 131 3.25 -11.00 -11.53
C MET A 131 2.40 -11.83 -12.50
N PRO A 132 2.94 -12.91 -13.10
CA PRO A 132 2.11 -13.90 -13.80
C PRO A 132 1.04 -14.46 -12.85
N SER A 133 -0.18 -14.61 -13.34
CA SER A 133 -1.37 -14.93 -12.51
C SER A 133 -1.26 -16.26 -11.76
N GLU A 134 -0.46 -17.21 -12.23
CA GLU A 134 -0.18 -18.48 -11.56
C GLU A 134 0.50 -18.32 -10.18
N TYR A 135 1.16 -17.17 -9.91
CA TYR A 135 1.86 -16.90 -8.66
C TYR A 135 1.07 -16.07 -7.64
N VAL A 136 -0.19 -15.74 -7.90
CA VAL A 136 -1.04 -14.95 -6.99
C VAL A 136 -1.10 -15.56 -5.58
N SER A 137 -1.27 -16.89 -5.50
CA SER A 137 -1.32 -17.56 -4.19
C SER A 137 -0.04 -17.40 -3.38
N MET A 138 1.12 -17.46 -4.05
CA MET A 138 2.42 -17.24 -3.40
C MET A 138 2.56 -15.80 -2.93
N ALA A 139 2.14 -14.82 -3.73
CA ALA A 139 2.18 -13.42 -3.32
C ALA A 139 1.30 -13.15 -2.10
N ILE A 140 0.09 -13.71 -2.07
CA ILE A 140 -0.81 -13.59 -0.91
C ILE A 140 -0.20 -14.26 0.34
N GLU A 141 0.46 -15.41 0.18
CA GLU A 141 1.15 -16.08 1.30
C GLU A 141 2.28 -15.22 1.88
N LEU A 142 3.11 -14.62 1.03
CA LEU A 142 4.19 -13.72 1.43
C LEU A 142 3.65 -12.47 2.15
N GLU A 143 2.58 -11.87 1.62
CA GLU A 143 1.92 -10.72 2.25
C GLU A 143 1.32 -11.07 3.62
N ALA A 144 0.62 -12.20 3.71
CA ALA A 144 0.01 -12.66 4.96
C ALA A 144 1.07 -12.99 6.03
N ASP A 145 2.20 -13.56 5.63
CA ASP A 145 3.28 -13.90 6.54
C ASP A 145 3.96 -12.64 7.10
N ARG A 146 4.35 -11.68 6.24
CA ARG A 146 4.99 -10.45 6.71
C ARG A 146 4.05 -9.55 7.52
N MET A 147 2.74 -9.58 7.25
CA MET A 147 1.73 -8.85 8.03
C MET A 147 1.72 -9.26 9.51
N ARG A 148 2.07 -10.49 9.84
CA ARG A 148 2.00 -11.07 11.18
C ARG A 148 3.36 -11.39 11.79
N GLY A 149 4.33 -11.69 10.94
CA GLY A 149 5.61 -12.26 11.33
C GLY A 149 6.83 -11.39 11.03
N LEU A 150 6.64 -10.11 10.72
CA LEU A 150 7.75 -9.21 10.43
C LEU A 150 8.76 -9.18 11.58
N LEU A 151 10.03 -9.40 11.23
CA LEU A 151 11.15 -9.25 12.15
C LEU A 151 11.68 -7.81 12.06
N ILE A 152 11.55 -7.07 13.16
CA ILE A 152 12.15 -5.74 13.28
C ILE A 152 13.41 -5.90 14.11
N ARG A 153 14.58 -5.97 13.42
CA ARG A 153 15.88 -6.20 14.03
C ARG A 153 16.76 -4.96 13.95
N GLU A 154 17.63 -4.77 14.94
CA GLU A 154 18.55 -3.62 15.00
C GLU A 154 19.45 -3.54 13.77
N GLU A 155 20.00 -4.67 13.32
CA GLU A 155 20.90 -4.70 12.15
C GLU A 155 20.18 -4.33 10.85
N ASP A 156 18.90 -4.70 10.70
CA ASP A 156 18.08 -4.34 9.54
C ASP A 156 17.75 -2.86 9.57
N LEU A 157 17.34 -2.34 10.72
CA LEU A 157 17.06 -0.91 10.91
C LEU A 157 18.30 -0.07 10.62
N ALA A 158 19.45 -0.41 11.19
CA ALA A 158 20.70 0.31 10.95
C ALA A 158 21.08 0.36 9.44
N SER A 159 20.82 -0.72 8.70
CA SER A 159 21.01 -0.78 7.25
C SER A 159 20.04 0.17 6.53
N GLU A 160 18.75 0.13 6.88
CA GLU A 160 17.72 0.94 6.21
C GLU A 160 17.84 2.42 6.56
N MET A 161 18.28 2.78 7.73
CA MET A 161 18.49 4.19 8.10
C MET A 161 19.46 4.91 7.16
N THR A 162 20.43 4.21 6.57
CA THR A 162 21.28 4.78 5.53
C THR A 162 20.49 5.08 4.25
N VAL A 163 19.57 4.20 3.86
CA VAL A 163 18.72 4.38 2.67
C VAL A 163 17.73 5.53 2.89
N VAL A 164 17.03 5.53 4.01
CA VAL A 164 16.06 6.57 4.38
C VAL A 164 16.72 7.95 4.48
N SER A 165 17.92 8.04 5.07
CA SER A 165 18.69 9.29 5.14
C SER A 165 19.05 9.80 3.74
N ASN A 166 19.48 8.93 2.83
CA ASN A 166 19.76 9.30 1.44
C ASN A 166 18.49 9.77 0.68
N GLU A 167 17.33 9.18 0.97
CA GLU A 167 16.05 9.63 0.40
C GLU A 167 15.64 10.98 0.95
N TYR A 168 15.81 11.20 2.25
CA TYR A 168 15.59 12.49 2.89
C TYR A 168 16.43 13.58 2.22
N GLU A 169 17.74 13.37 2.06
CA GLU A 169 18.65 14.32 1.44
C GLU A 169 18.30 14.61 -0.03
N ARG A 170 17.91 13.59 -0.78
CA ARG A 170 17.35 13.78 -2.14
C ARG A 170 16.10 14.66 -2.14
N GLY A 171 15.26 14.51 -1.13
CA GLY A 171 14.08 15.35 -0.92
C GLY A 171 14.45 16.81 -0.69
N GLU A 172 15.38 17.08 0.20
CA GLU A 172 15.88 18.43 0.54
C GLU A 172 16.53 19.13 -0.67
N ASN A 173 17.17 18.38 -1.55
CA ASN A 173 17.75 18.90 -2.79
C ASN A 173 16.71 19.19 -3.88
N SER A 174 15.42 18.96 -3.65
CA SER A 174 14.34 19.24 -4.59
C SER A 174 13.56 20.48 -4.19
N PRO A 175 13.67 21.62 -4.92
CA PRO A 175 12.94 22.84 -4.56
C PRO A 175 11.43 22.64 -4.47
N VAL A 176 10.86 21.76 -5.33
CA VAL A 176 9.42 21.46 -5.31
C VAL A 176 9.02 20.68 -4.05
N ARG A 177 9.81 19.70 -3.63
CA ARG A 177 9.53 18.93 -2.40
C ARG A 177 9.67 19.81 -1.18
N THR A 178 10.70 20.66 -1.13
CA THR A 178 10.88 21.63 -0.03
C THR A 178 9.70 22.59 0.03
N LEU A 179 9.26 23.14 -1.10
CA LEU A 179 8.09 24.03 -1.14
C LEU A 179 6.84 23.32 -0.61
N ILE A 180 6.56 22.09 -1.04
CA ILE A 180 5.40 21.33 -0.57
C ILE A 180 5.50 21.06 0.93
N LYS A 181 6.67 20.66 1.43
CA LYS A 181 6.92 20.42 2.85
C LYS A 181 6.58 21.66 3.69
N GLU A 182 7.13 22.83 3.32
CA GLU A 182 6.91 24.10 4.03
C GLU A 182 5.46 24.57 3.92
N LEU A 183 4.83 24.36 2.76
CA LEU A 183 3.41 24.68 2.55
C LEU A 183 2.53 23.88 3.51
N PHE A 184 2.73 22.57 3.61
CA PHE A 184 1.95 21.71 4.50
C PHE A 184 2.23 22.02 5.97
N ALA A 185 3.49 22.20 6.36
CA ALA A 185 3.87 22.59 7.71
C ALA A 185 3.23 23.91 8.15
N THR A 186 3.05 24.85 7.22
CA THR A 186 2.42 26.16 7.50
C THR A 186 0.90 26.07 7.50
N ALA A 187 0.31 25.33 6.57
CA ALA A 187 -1.15 25.21 6.40
C ALA A 187 -1.83 24.36 7.49
N TYR A 188 -1.12 23.36 8.02
CA TYR A 188 -1.67 22.37 8.95
C TYR A 188 -1.01 22.44 10.33
N MET A 189 -1.09 23.59 11.02
CA MET A 189 -0.42 23.78 12.31
C MET A 189 -0.82 22.77 13.41
N ALA A 190 -2.07 22.32 13.43
CA ALA A 190 -2.58 21.38 14.44
C ALA A 190 -2.96 20.00 13.86
N HIS A 191 -3.04 19.88 12.55
CA HIS A 191 -3.39 18.61 11.90
C HIS A 191 -2.10 17.80 11.61
N PRO A 192 -2.13 16.47 11.74
CA PRO A 192 -0.94 15.63 11.48
C PRO A 192 -0.37 15.71 10.06
N TYR A 193 -1.06 16.31 9.12
CA TYR A 193 -0.50 16.59 7.78
C TYR A 193 0.60 17.67 7.79
N SER A 194 0.88 18.27 8.95
CA SER A 194 1.93 19.29 9.10
C SER A 194 3.34 18.75 8.89
N HIS A 195 3.58 17.46 9.08
CA HIS A 195 4.90 16.85 8.85
C HIS A 195 4.94 16.04 7.56
N PRO A 196 6.10 15.97 6.89
CA PRO A 196 6.26 15.17 5.68
C PRO A 196 6.17 13.66 5.98
N THR A 197 5.74 12.89 5.01
CA THR A 197 5.62 11.42 5.15
C THR A 197 6.96 10.74 5.48
N ILE A 198 8.05 11.30 4.98
CA ILE A 198 9.40 10.79 5.32
C ILE A 198 9.81 11.10 6.76
N GLY A 199 9.13 12.05 7.44
CA GLY A 199 9.45 12.50 8.78
C GLY A 199 10.39 13.69 8.83
N TRP A 200 10.58 14.22 10.05
CA TRP A 200 11.61 15.22 10.32
C TRP A 200 12.96 14.54 10.57
N ARG A 201 14.04 15.19 10.16
CA ARG A 201 15.40 14.63 10.30
C ARG A 201 15.71 14.15 11.73
N SER A 202 15.38 14.95 12.74
CA SER A 202 15.62 14.61 14.15
C SER A 202 14.93 13.32 14.58
N ASP A 203 13.70 13.12 14.12
CA ASP A 203 12.88 11.96 14.47
C ASP A 203 13.39 10.71 13.75
N ILE A 204 13.73 10.86 12.46
CA ILE A 204 14.34 9.78 11.66
C ILE A 204 15.63 9.29 12.32
N GLU A 205 16.54 10.21 12.70
CA GLU A 205 17.84 9.88 13.29
C GLU A 205 17.73 9.25 14.69
N SER A 206 16.61 9.42 15.38
CA SER A 206 16.36 8.86 16.72
C SER A 206 15.47 7.61 16.72
N THR A 207 14.93 7.19 15.56
CA THR A 207 14.02 6.05 15.49
C THR A 207 14.66 4.77 16.02
N SER A 208 13.94 4.10 16.92
CA SER A 208 14.34 2.84 17.54
C SER A 208 13.47 1.65 17.11
N VAL A 209 13.95 0.44 17.32
CA VAL A 209 13.19 -0.79 17.07
C VAL A 209 11.92 -0.85 17.94
N GLU A 210 12.00 -0.35 19.18
CA GLU A 210 10.86 -0.30 20.11
C GLU A 210 9.71 0.57 19.58
N GLU A 211 10.04 1.69 18.94
CA GLU A 211 9.04 2.61 18.37
C GLU A 211 8.37 2.04 17.11
N LEU A 212 9.03 1.13 16.39
CA LEU A 212 8.51 0.48 15.20
C LEU A 212 7.64 -0.75 15.48
N ARG A 213 7.66 -1.28 16.74
CA ARG A 213 6.88 -2.45 17.19
C ARG A 213 5.51 -2.04 17.75
#